data_6e996114c1bc7698f9eb89cd378258f5
#
_entry.id   6e996114c1bc7698f9eb89cd378258f5
#
_cell.length_a   1.000
_cell.length_b   1.000
_cell.length_c   1.000
_cell.angle_alpha   90.00
_cell.angle_beta   90.00
_cell.angle_gamma   90.00
#
_symmetry.space_group_name_H-M   'P 1'
#
loop_
_entity.id
_entity.type
_entity.pdbx_description
1 polymer ?
#
loop_
_entity_poly.entity_id
_entity_poly.type
_entity_poly.pdbx_seq_one_letter_code
_entity_poly.pdbx_strand_id
1 'polypeptide(L)'
;MKISLVSISELIEGEIIGDENKVICGVAPFEEATSQDITYAGSTKYLKKIYDSNAGAIIVPRDFQTSDKDIIKADNPRVAFAQVVNFFHPKS
;
A
#
# COMPACT_ATOMS: atom_id res chain seq x y z
N MET A 1 -15.47 4.51 2.41
CA MET A 1 -15.24 4.08 1.02
C MET A 1 -14.44 2.79 1.03
N LYS A 2 -14.67 1.92 0.07
CA LYS A 2 -13.95 0.64 -0.04
C LYS A 2 -13.42 0.47 -1.45
N ILE A 3 -12.21 -0.07 -1.58
CA ILE A 3 -11.61 -0.31 -2.88
C ILE A 3 -10.77 -1.59 -2.81
N SER A 4 -10.81 -2.40 -3.86
CA SER A 4 -10.02 -3.62 -3.92
C SER A 4 -8.56 -3.32 -4.26
N LEU A 5 -7.63 -4.22 -3.88
CA LEU A 5 -6.23 -4.05 -4.23
C LEU A 5 -6.02 -4.02 -5.74
N VAL A 6 -6.79 -4.80 -6.50
CA VAL A 6 -6.66 -4.78 -7.96
C VAL A 6 -6.97 -3.39 -8.52
N SER A 7 -8.00 -2.72 -7.98
CA SER A 7 -8.33 -1.36 -8.42
C SER A 7 -7.25 -0.35 -8.02
N ILE A 8 -6.68 -0.52 -6.83
CA ILE A 8 -5.57 0.34 -6.40
C ILE A 8 -4.36 0.14 -7.31
N SER A 9 -4.02 -1.12 -7.62
CA SER A 9 -2.87 -1.40 -8.48
C SER A 9 -3.03 -0.78 -9.86
N GLU A 10 -4.23 -0.76 -10.39
CA GLU A 10 -4.49 -0.11 -11.68
C GLU A 10 -4.31 1.41 -11.57
N LEU A 11 -4.78 1.99 -10.47
CA LEU A 11 -4.64 3.42 -10.24
C LEU A 11 -3.18 3.88 -10.19
N ILE A 12 -2.32 3.11 -9.54
CA ILE A 12 -0.92 3.49 -9.34
C ILE A 12 0.04 2.75 -10.26
N GLU A 13 -0.47 1.97 -11.21
CA GLU A 13 0.34 1.17 -12.13
C GLU A 13 1.31 0.26 -11.38
N GLY A 14 0.81 -0.39 -10.33
CA GLY A 14 1.60 -1.24 -9.47
C GLY A 14 1.37 -2.72 -9.75
N GLU A 15 2.20 -3.55 -9.13
CA GLU A 15 2.10 -5.01 -9.22
C GLU A 15 1.76 -5.59 -7.85
N ILE A 16 0.64 -6.32 -7.76
CA ILE A 16 0.22 -6.93 -6.50
C ILE A 16 0.96 -8.24 -6.28
N ILE A 17 1.46 -8.42 -5.06
CA ILE A 17 1.91 -9.71 -4.56
C ILE A 17 1.04 -10.01 -3.35
N GLY A 18 0.16 -11.00 -3.47
CA GLY A 18 -0.77 -11.37 -2.41
C GLY A 18 -2.22 -11.41 -2.90
N ASP A 19 -3.16 -11.11 -2.01
CA ASP A 19 -4.59 -11.21 -2.29
C ASP A 19 -5.11 -9.98 -3.03
N GLU A 20 -5.26 -10.09 -4.35
CA GLU A 20 -5.75 -8.98 -5.18
C GLU A 20 -7.19 -8.58 -4.90
N ASN A 21 -7.95 -9.46 -4.27
CA ASN A 21 -9.35 -9.19 -3.95
C ASN A 21 -9.53 -8.55 -2.57
N LYS A 22 -8.46 -8.35 -1.85
CA LYS A 22 -8.53 -7.72 -0.54
C LYS A 22 -9.09 -6.31 -0.66
N VAL A 23 -9.97 -5.94 0.28
CA VAL A 23 -10.63 -4.63 0.28
C VAL A 23 -9.94 -3.72 1.28
N ILE A 24 -9.64 -2.50 0.83
CA ILE A 24 -9.04 -1.46 1.66
C ILE A 24 -10.07 -0.37 1.91
N CYS A 25 -10.17 0.07 3.16
CA CYS A 25 -11.16 1.07 3.58
C CYS A 25 -10.56 2.44 3.87
N GLY A 26 -9.24 2.54 3.98
CA GLY A 26 -8.61 3.80 4.32
C GLY A 26 -7.12 3.82 4.05
N VAL A 27 -6.51 4.95 4.37
CA VAL A 27 -5.07 5.18 4.25
C VAL A 27 -4.53 5.64 5.59
N ALA A 28 -3.30 5.29 5.91
CA ALA A 28 -2.68 5.69 7.17
C ALA A 28 -1.16 5.65 7.06
N PRO A 29 -0.45 6.42 7.91
CA PRO A 29 1.00 6.30 8.00
C PRO A 29 1.41 4.89 8.43
N PHE A 30 2.64 4.50 8.09
CA PHE A 30 3.14 3.16 8.33
C PHE A 30 2.89 2.65 9.75
N GLU A 31 3.14 3.51 10.74
CA GLU A 31 3.07 3.11 12.15
C GLU A 31 1.66 3.05 12.72
N GLU A 32 0.69 3.64 12.01
CA GLU A 32 -0.69 3.73 12.49
C GLU A 32 -1.67 2.88 11.69
N ALA A 33 -1.22 2.27 10.60
CA ALA A 33 -2.12 1.55 9.71
C ALA A 33 -2.68 0.29 10.37
N THR A 34 -3.98 0.09 10.19
CA THR A 34 -4.69 -1.12 10.65
C THR A 34 -4.86 -2.09 9.48
N SER A 35 -5.46 -3.24 9.78
CA SER A 35 -5.70 -4.26 8.75
C SER A 35 -6.61 -3.81 7.61
N GLN A 36 -7.31 -2.69 7.77
CA GLN A 36 -8.19 -2.14 6.73
C GLN A 36 -7.54 -0.98 5.97
N ASP A 37 -6.32 -0.62 6.33
CA ASP A 37 -5.63 0.52 5.71
C ASP A 37 -4.54 0.07 4.77
N ILE A 38 -4.26 0.93 3.76
CA ILE A 38 -3.06 0.80 2.94
C ILE A 38 -2.07 1.87 3.37
N THR A 39 -0.79 1.51 3.38
CA THR A 39 0.29 2.43 3.68
C THR A 39 1.41 2.23 2.66
N TYR A 40 2.55 2.89 2.85
CA TYR A 40 3.71 2.68 1.99
C TYR A 40 4.97 2.59 2.83
N ALA A 41 5.99 1.94 2.27
CA ALA A 41 7.30 1.82 2.87
C ALA A 41 8.33 1.99 1.75
N GLY A 42 8.96 3.17 1.69
CA GLY A 42 9.90 3.49 0.62
C GLY A 42 11.34 3.59 1.06
N SER A 43 11.60 3.64 2.37
CA SER A 43 12.96 3.75 2.89
C SER A 43 13.40 2.44 3.54
N THR A 44 14.71 2.25 3.61
CA THR A 44 15.28 1.08 4.28
C THR A 44 14.77 0.92 5.70
N LYS A 45 14.61 2.04 6.41
CA LYS A 45 14.12 2.04 7.78
C LYS A 45 12.76 1.35 7.89
N TYR A 46 11.81 1.70 7.02
CA TYR A 46 10.48 1.12 7.07
C TYR A 46 10.44 -0.27 6.46
N LEU A 47 11.21 -0.51 5.41
CA LEU A 47 11.25 -1.82 4.78
C LEU A 47 11.76 -2.89 5.73
N LYS A 48 12.67 -2.55 6.63
CA LYS A 48 13.16 -3.48 7.65
C LYS A 48 12.09 -3.84 8.68
N LYS A 49 11.07 -3.01 8.82
CA LYS A 49 10.00 -3.21 9.80
C LYS A 49 8.71 -3.72 9.17
N ILE A 50 8.75 -4.14 7.92
CA ILE A 50 7.53 -4.45 7.18
C ILE A 50 6.71 -5.56 7.85
N TYR A 51 7.36 -6.54 8.47
CA TYR A 51 6.67 -7.63 9.14
C TYR A 51 6.03 -7.22 10.46
N ASP A 52 6.41 -6.07 10.99
CA ASP A 52 5.82 -5.52 12.22
C ASP A 52 4.57 -4.69 11.93
N SER A 53 4.30 -4.40 10.67
CA SER A 53 3.15 -3.59 10.30
C SER A 53 1.86 -4.40 10.37
N ASN A 54 0.80 -3.75 10.84
CA ASN A 54 -0.55 -4.32 10.84
C ASN A 54 -1.36 -3.89 9.61
N ALA A 55 -0.74 -3.18 8.69
CA ALA A 55 -1.45 -2.66 7.52
C ALA A 55 -2.06 -3.77 6.68
N GLY A 56 -3.21 -3.48 6.07
CA GLY A 56 -3.87 -4.40 5.17
C GLY A 56 -3.09 -4.60 3.87
N ALA A 57 -2.39 -3.56 3.42
CA ALA A 57 -1.51 -3.64 2.27
C ALA A 57 -0.43 -2.57 2.38
N ILE A 58 0.71 -2.80 1.73
CA ILE A 58 1.84 -1.88 1.80
C ILE A 58 2.38 -1.67 0.38
N ILE A 59 2.50 -0.41 -0.03
CA ILE A 59 3.14 -0.06 -1.30
C ILE A 59 4.64 -0.03 -1.07
N VAL A 60 5.39 -0.78 -1.88
CA VAL A 60 6.85 -0.95 -1.71
C VAL A 60 7.57 -0.73 -3.04
N PRO A 61 8.90 -0.50 -3.03
CA PRO A 61 9.66 -0.42 -4.27
C PRO A 61 9.61 -1.72 -5.07
N ARG A 62 9.78 -1.64 -6.39
CA ARG A 62 9.65 -2.81 -7.26
C ARG A 62 10.65 -3.92 -6.97
N ASP A 63 11.81 -3.59 -6.43
CA ASP A 63 12.83 -4.58 -6.13
C ASP A 63 12.69 -5.22 -4.74
N PHE A 64 11.73 -4.76 -3.95
CA PHE A 64 11.50 -5.35 -2.62
C PHE A 64 10.74 -6.66 -2.74
N GLN A 65 11.10 -7.64 -1.93
CA GLN A 65 10.45 -8.94 -1.93
C GLN A 65 10.06 -9.35 -0.52
N THR A 66 8.84 -9.92 -0.39
CA THR A 66 8.35 -10.50 0.85
C THR A 66 7.36 -11.61 0.50
N SER A 67 7.23 -12.58 1.36
CA SER A 67 6.33 -13.71 1.13
C SER A 67 5.06 -13.68 1.98
N ASP A 68 5.00 -12.84 3.03
CA ASP A 68 3.95 -12.94 4.03
C ASP A 68 2.99 -11.75 4.09
N LYS A 69 3.22 -10.72 3.30
CA LYS A 69 2.39 -9.53 3.33
C LYS A 69 1.76 -9.26 1.98
N ASP A 70 0.56 -8.68 2.01
CA ASP A 70 -0.04 -8.18 0.79
C ASP A 70 0.64 -6.85 0.44
N ILE A 71 1.33 -6.82 -0.68
CA ILE A 71 2.06 -5.64 -1.11
C ILE A 71 1.71 -5.26 -2.54
N ILE A 72 1.92 -3.98 -2.86
CA ILE A 72 1.85 -3.50 -4.24
C ILE A 72 3.19 -2.87 -4.56
N LYS A 73 3.88 -3.41 -5.56
CA LYS A 73 5.17 -2.87 -5.99
C LYS A 73 4.95 -1.71 -6.95
N ALA A 74 5.62 -0.60 -6.69
CA ALA A 74 5.51 0.59 -7.53
C ALA A 74 6.89 1.24 -7.69
N ASP A 75 7.05 2.01 -8.78
CA ASP A 75 8.33 2.68 -9.06
C ASP A 75 8.69 3.69 -7.98
N ASN A 76 7.69 4.42 -7.49
CA ASN A 76 7.88 5.40 -6.43
C ASN A 76 6.76 5.24 -5.40
N PRO A 77 7.00 4.49 -4.33
CA PRO A 77 5.96 4.21 -3.33
C PRO A 77 5.34 5.46 -2.72
N ARG A 78 6.14 6.49 -2.49
CA ARG A 78 5.64 7.74 -1.90
C ARG A 78 4.64 8.43 -2.82
N VAL A 79 4.99 8.55 -4.11
CA VAL A 79 4.10 9.16 -5.09
C VAL A 79 2.84 8.31 -5.29
N ALA A 80 3.02 6.99 -5.37
CA ALA A 80 1.89 6.07 -5.50
C ALA A 80 0.94 6.20 -4.32
N PHE A 81 1.49 6.29 -3.11
CA PHE A 81 0.65 6.47 -1.93
C PHE A 81 -0.11 7.79 -1.97
N ALA A 82 0.53 8.86 -2.44
CA ALA A 82 -0.15 10.15 -2.59
C ALA A 82 -1.34 10.05 -3.55
N GLN A 83 -1.22 9.26 -4.61
CA GLN A 83 -2.33 9.04 -5.53
C GLN A 83 -3.49 8.31 -4.84
N VAL A 84 -3.18 7.32 -3.99
CA VAL A 84 -4.20 6.61 -3.24
C VAL A 84 -4.87 7.52 -2.22
N VAL A 85 -4.09 8.34 -1.52
CA VAL A 85 -4.64 9.32 -0.58
C VAL A 85 -5.60 10.27 -1.30
N ASN A 86 -5.22 10.74 -2.47
CA ASN A 86 -6.07 11.62 -3.25
C ASN A 86 -7.37 10.92 -3.68
N PHE A 87 -7.31 9.62 -3.94
CA PHE A 87 -8.51 8.85 -4.27
C PHE A 87 -9.49 8.81 -3.08
N PHE A 88 -8.97 8.55 -1.88
CA PHE A 88 -9.81 8.48 -0.69
C PHE A 88 -10.28 9.86 -0.21
N HIS A 89 -9.46 10.89 -0.40
CA HIS A 89 -9.71 12.25 0.07
C HIS A 89 -9.44 13.25 -1.05
N PRO A 90 -10.27 13.25 -2.10
CA PRO A 90 -10.02 14.14 -3.23
C PRO A 90 -10.11 15.61 -2.81
N LYS A 91 -9.21 16.40 -3.37
CA LYS A 91 -9.23 17.84 -3.14
C LYS A 91 -10.31 18.47 -4.00
N SER A 92 -11.08 19.37 -3.40
CA SER A 92 -12.11 20.11 -4.12
C SER A 92 -11.54 21.35 -4.80
#